data_886e5d0cd15136eed44930d405182ae7
#
_entry.id   886e5d0cd15136eed44930d405182ae7
#
_cell.length_a   1.000
_cell.length_b   1.000
_cell.length_c   1.000
_cell.angle_alpha   90.00
_cell.angle_beta   90.00
_cell.angle_gamma   90.00
#
_symmetry.space_group_name_H-M   'P 1'
#
loop_
_entity.id
_entity.type
_entity.pdbx_description
1 polymer ?
#
loop_
_entity_poly.entity_id
_entity_poly.type
_entity_poly.pdbx_seq_one_letter_code
_entity_poly.pdbx_strand_id
1 'polypeptide(L)'
;NKILLDSYVQEASAGGARYPKARTDLFSAFEKGALVFNYLGHGGEDGLSSERLWEKSDGQNLSNQYKYPLFITITCDFSRFDNPSRPTAGEYTYWNPKGGAISMITTTREIGQFSAENFNDLLAKNLFSYGSNQYTSIAESLRRAKNSNPNSSTNVVFYIGDPAIMLAIAKPKIRLTKVNDIPVSQPFDDFKSLAKMKISGEITDENNIPLTNYNGELSTTIFDKFITRTTLNNDGHSPPIPFNVLGETIFRGNASVTNGQFEFSFIVPRDIRIPVANGKISFYAKKNLLFENQTGYDTSIKVGGINENAVVDNISPRVKLYMNDETFVSGGITNDSPFLLANLEDESGINTASGIGHDIVAILDGDVNNPYILNDYYQTNLDDYTKGTLRFPFRNLAVGLHTITFKAWDVYNNPITAEIQFIVAGNESITLTHVLNYPNPFVNYTEFWFSHNRPYEPLEVQVQVMTITGKVVWTRNQIVTTEGFLSKEITWDGKDDFGNKIGKGVYVYKLTVKSNLTNSKTEKFEKLVIL
;
A
#
# COMPACT_ATOMS: atom_id res chain seq x y z
N ASN A 1 -5.43 -7.54 -10.99
CA ASN A 1 -4.16 -7.97 -11.59
C ASN A 1 -4.25 -9.43 -12.00
N LYS A 2 -3.69 -9.79 -13.16
CA LYS A 2 -3.54 -11.16 -13.62
C LYS A 2 -2.04 -11.48 -13.67
N ILE A 3 -1.64 -12.56 -12.99
CA ILE A 3 -0.27 -13.08 -13.03
C ILE A 3 -0.35 -14.48 -13.63
N LEU A 4 -0.04 -14.59 -14.91
CA LEU A 4 0.05 -15.87 -15.61
C LEU A 4 1.54 -16.23 -15.72
N LEU A 5 1.99 -17.30 -15.08
CA LEU A 5 3.43 -17.63 -15.00
C LEU A 5 4.08 -17.69 -16.38
N ASP A 6 3.43 -18.34 -17.34
CA ASP A 6 3.94 -18.44 -18.71
C ASP A 6 3.97 -17.10 -19.49
N SER A 7 3.52 -15.99 -18.89
CA SER A 7 3.71 -14.65 -19.46
C SER A 7 4.98 -13.94 -18.98
N TYR A 8 5.75 -14.58 -18.13
CA TYR A 8 7.01 -14.10 -17.57
C TYR A 8 8.18 -14.93 -18.08
N VAL A 9 9.36 -14.32 -18.16
CA VAL A 9 10.58 -15.05 -18.52
C VAL A 9 10.90 -16.05 -17.42
N GLN A 10 11.08 -17.30 -17.82
CA GLN A 10 11.51 -18.36 -16.93
C GLN A 10 13.04 -18.33 -16.78
N GLU A 11 13.51 -18.52 -15.57
CA GLU A 11 14.93 -18.61 -15.24
C GLU A 11 15.26 -20.03 -14.74
N ALA A 12 16.33 -20.61 -15.25
CA ALA A 12 16.83 -21.88 -14.76
C ALA A 12 17.66 -21.69 -13.49
N SER A 13 17.43 -22.53 -12.49
CA SER A 13 18.22 -22.57 -11.27
C SER A 13 18.59 -24.02 -10.90
N ALA A 14 19.56 -24.20 -10.01
CA ALA A 14 19.94 -25.51 -9.49
C ALA A 14 18.77 -26.27 -8.81
N GLY A 15 17.75 -25.55 -8.35
CA GLY A 15 16.55 -26.10 -7.72
C GLY A 15 15.34 -26.17 -8.64
N GLY A 16 15.50 -26.11 -9.96
CA GLY A 16 14.45 -26.11 -11.00
C GLY A 16 14.14 -24.71 -11.55
N ALA A 17 13.16 -24.65 -12.43
CA ALA A 17 12.70 -23.40 -13.05
C ALA A 17 12.12 -22.42 -12.01
N ARG A 18 12.22 -21.12 -12.29
CA ARG A 18 11.72 -20.04 -11.44
C ARG A 18 11.17 -18.91 -12.29
N TYR A 19 10.30 -18.09 -11.69
CA TYR A 19 9.76 -16.87 -12.28
C TYR A 19 9.95 -15.68 -11.32
N PRO A 20 11.17 -15.14 -11.17
CA PRO A 20 11.47 -14.10 -10.16
C PRO A 20 10.60 -12.86 -10.33
N LYS A 21 10.40 -12.39 -11.56
CA LYS A 21 9.56 -11.22 -11.84
C LYS A 21 8.09 -11.44 -11.50
N ALA A 22 7.53 -12.61 -11.80
CA ALA A 22 6.16 -12.96 -11.41
C ALA A 22 5.98 -12.95 -9.89
N ARG A 23 6.99 -13.49 -9.18
CA ARG A 23 7.03 -13.49 -7.72
C ARG A 23 7.12 -12.07 -7.15
N THR A 24 7.96 -11.20 -7.72
CA THR A 24 8.05 -9.78 -7.33
C THR A 24 6.71 -9.08 -7.53
N ASP A 25 6.06 -9.26 -8.67
CA ASP A 25 4.76 -8.63 -8.97
C ASP A 25 3.65 -9.13 -8.03
N LEU A 26 3.69 -10.42 -7.66
CA LEU A 26 2.77 -11.02 -6.69
C LEU A 26 2.91 -10.37 -5.31
N PHE A 27 4.12 -10.29 -4.76
CA PHE A 27 4.35 -9.70 -3.44
C PHE A 27 4.11 -8.20 -3.42
N SER A 28 4.43 -7.48 -4.49
CA SER A 28 4.04 -6.08 -4.66
C SER A 28 2.53 -5.89 -4.61
N ALA A 29 1.74 -6.80 -5.17
CA ALA A 29 0.27 -6.75 -5.07
C ALA A 29 -0.23 -6.97 -3.62
N PHE A 30 0.41 -7.85 -2.84
CA PHE A 30 0.12 -8.01 -1.42
C PHE A 30 0.45 -6.75 -0.61
N GLU A 31 1.60 -6.15 -0.83
CA GLU A 31 2.01 -4.90 -0.16
C GLU A 31 1.04 -3.73 -0.43
N LYS A 32 0.56 -3.61 -1.65
CA LYS A 32 -0.46 -2.62 -2.02
C LYS A 32 -1.81 -2.91 -1.38
N GLY A 33 -2.11 -4.18 -1.15
CA GLY A 33 -3.37 -4.70 -0.65
C GLY A 33 -4.27 -5.24 -1.76
N ALA A 34 -4.93 -6.34 -1.47
CA ALA A 34 -5.91 -6.98 -2.35
C ALA A 34 -7.12 -7.41 -1.53
N LEU A 35 -8.32 -7.32 -2.10
CA LEU A 35 -9.52 -7.84 -1.47
C LEU A 35 -9.54 -9.37 -1.49
N VAL A 36 -9.11 -9.95 -2.62
CA VAL A 36 -9.06 -11.40 -2.84
C VAL A 36 -7.76 -11.74 -3.55
N PHE A 37 -7.05 -12.72 -3.02
CA PHE A 37 -6.02 -13.46 -3.73
C PHE A 37 -6.64 -14.78 -4.19
N ASN A 38 -6.54 -15.10 -5.47
CA ASN A 38 -7.06 -16.35 -6.02
C ASN A 38 -5.98 -17.04 -6.86
N TYR A 39 -5.64 -18.26 -6.47
CA TYR A 39 -4.64 -19.08 -7.14
C TYR A 39 -5.28 -20.33 -7.75
N LEU A 40 -4.95 -20.57 -9.00
CA LEU A 40 -5.25 -21.80 -9.74
C LEU A 40 -3.95 -22.37 -10.32
N GLY A 41 -3.66 -23.62 -10.03
CA GLY A 41 -2.44 -24.29 -10.47
C GLY A 41 -2.06 -25.42 -9.52
N HIS A 42 -0.86 -25.97 -9.67
CA HIS A 42 -0.34 -26.98 -8.76
C HIS A 42 0.02 -26.41 -7.40
N GLY A 43 -0.15 -27.21 -6.35
CA GLY A 43 0.23 -26.86 -4.98
C GLY A 43 0.50 -28.09 -4.14
N GLY A 44 0.88 -27.85 -2.90
CA GLY A 44 1.17 -28.88 -1.90
C GLY A 44 1.39 -28.24 -0.54
N GLU A 45 1.71 -29.07 0.46
CA GLU A 45 1.96 -28.62 1.85
C GLU A 45 3.05 -27.56 1.97
N ASP A 46 4.02 -27.52 1.02
CA ASP A 46 5.17 -26.62 1.08
C ASP A 46 4.96 -25.29 0.34
N GLY A 47 3.95 -25.21 -0.54
CA GLY A 47 3.70 -23.99 -1.29
C GLY A 47 2.90 -24.17 -2.57
N LEU A 48 2.98 -23.17 -3.45
CA LEU A 48 2.27 -23.07 -4.71
C LEU A 48 3.27 -23.14 -5.87
N SER A 49 2.95 -23.96 -6.86
CA SER A 49 3.69 -24.26 -8.06
C SER A 49 5.06 -24.91 -7.82
N SER A 50 5.51 -25.76 -8.78
CA SER A 50 6.85 -26.39 -8.77
C SER A 50 7.96 -25.34 -8.85
N GLU A 51 7.68 -24.23 -9.47
CA GLU A 51 8.56 -23.06 -9.67
C GLU A 51 8.67 -22.19 -8.42
N ARG A 52 8.05 -22.62 -7.30
CA ARG A 52 8.06 -21.96 -5.99
C ARG A 52 7.57 -20.52 -6.05
N LEU A 53 6.39 -20.32 -6.64
CA LEU A 53 5.74 -19.01 -6.64
C LEU A 53 5.41 -18.54 -5.22
N TRP A 54 5.10 -19.49 -4.33
CA TRP A 54 4.83 -19.27 -2.90
C TRP A 54 5.43 -20.40 -2.08
N GLU A 55 6.11 -20.09 -1.00
CA GLU A 55 6.71 -21.03 -0.07
C GLU A 55 6.24 -20.77 1.37
N LYS A 56 6.49 -21.72 2.30
CA LYS A 56 6.17 -21.55 3.73
C LYS A 56 6.74 -20.27 4.33
N SER A 57 8.01 -19.97 3.99
CA SER A 57 8.70 -18.75 4.44
C SER A 57 7.99 -17.47 4.01
N ASP A 58 7.30 -17.48 2.87
CA ASP A 58 6.55 -16.31 2.42
C ASP A 58 5.36 -16.04 3.33
N GLY A 59 4.57 -17.10 3.64
CA GLY A 59 3.47 -16.98 4.59
C GLY A 59 3.91 -16.47 5.96
N GLN A 60 5.09 -16.93 6.44
CA GLN A 60 5.66 -16.48 7.71
C GLN A 60 6.12 -15.02 7.70
N ASN A 61 6.61 -14.53 6.56
CA ASN A 61 7.29 -13.23 6.44
C ASN A 61 6.41 -12.13 5.85
N LEU A 62 5.14 -12.40 5.49
CA LEU A 62 4.23 -11.36 5.05
C LEU A 62 4.07 -10.27 6.11
N SER A 63 4.07 -9.02 5.67
CA SER A 63 3.94 -7.83 6.51
C SER A 63 2.80 -6.91 6.06
N ASN A 64 1.77 -7.49 5.42
CA ASN A 64 0.60 -6.78 4.93
C ASN A 64 -0.46 -6.50 6.02
N GLN A 65 -0.01 -6.15 7.22
CA GLN A 65 -0.89 -5.83 8.35
C GLN A 65 -1.95 -4.79 7.96
N TYR A 66 -3.20 -5.02 8.36
CA TYR A 66 -4.40 -4.24 8.01
C TYR A 66 -4.81 -4.29 6.53
N LYS A 67 -4.12 -5.08 5.68
CA LYS A 67 -4.43 -5.29 4.26
C LYS A 67 -4.63 -6.78 3.96
N TYR A 68 -5.36 -7.47 4.82
CA TYR A 68 -5.56 -8.92 4.74
C TYR A 68 -6.56 -9.30 3.65
N PRO A 69 -6.17 -10.06 2.60
CA PRO A 69 -7.10 -10.58 1.60
C PRO A 69 -7.89 -11.79 2.10
N LEU A 70 -9.00 -12.09 1.44
CA LEU A 70 -9.46 -13.46 1.34
C LEU A 70 -8.48 -14.23 0.46
N PHE A 71 -7.91 -15.31 0.97
CA PHE A 71 -6.92 -16.13 0.27
C PHE A 71 -7.57 -17.41 -0.26
N ILE A 72 -7.70 -17.53 -1.58
CA ILE A 72 -8.33 -18.68 -2.24
C ILE A 72 -7.25 -19.51 -2.93
N THR A 73 -7.12 -20.78 -2.54
CA THR A 73 -6.19 -21.74 -3.13
C THR A 73 -6.90 -23.06 -3.32
N ILE A 74 -7.57 -23.21 -4.46
CA ILE A 74 -8.22 -24.46 -4.83
C ILE A 74 -7.20 -25.31 -5.62
N THR A 75 -6.27 -25.89 -4.87
CA THR A 75 -5.14 -26.71 -5.35
C THR A 75 -4.93 -27.90 -4.41
N CYS A 76 -3.87 -28.69 -4.59
CA CYS A 76 -3.62 -29.87 -3.75
C CYS A 76 -3.00 -29.49 -2.40
N ASP A 77 -3.52 -30.06 -1.27
CA ASP A 77 -2.90 -30.15 0.07
C ASP A 77 -2.37 -28.84 0.69
N PHE A 78 -2.69 -27.65 0.16
CA PHE A 78 -2.07 -26.39 0.58
C PHE A 78 -2.31 -26.06 2.06
N SER A 79 -3.44 -26.52 2.64
CA SER A 79 -3.76 -26.36 4.05
C SER A 79 -4.20 -27.72 4.67
N ARG A 80 -3.36 -28.72 4.57
CA ARG A 80 -3.58 -30.03 5.17
C ARG A 80 -3.33 -29.99 6.67
N PHE A 81 -4.18 -29.27 7.40
CA PHE A 81 -4.07 -28.99 8.85
C PHE A 81 -4.16 -30.25 9.73
N ASP A 82 -4.63 -31.36 9.20
CA ASP A 82 -4.71 -32.65 9.91
C ASP A 82 -3.41 -33.48 9.83
N ASN A 83 -2.33 -32.91 9.34
CA ASN A 83 -0.98 -33.48 9.41
C ASN A 83 -0.27 -32.95 10.67
N PRO A 84 -0.23 -33.69 11.78
CA PRO A 84 0.32 -33.20 13.04
C PRO A 84 1.85 -33.03 13.01
N SER A 85 2.52 -33.64 12.04
CA SER A 85 3.97 -33.64 11.95
C SER A 85 4.55 -32.48 11.15
N ARG A 86 3.72 -31.75 10.41
CA ARG A 86 4.21 -30.81 9.42
C ARG A 86 3.21 -29.69 9.14
N PRO A 87 3.40 -28.49 9.71
CA PRO A 87 2.60 -27.33 9.35
C PRO A 87 2.76 -26.99 7.87
N THR A 88 1.66 -26.58 7.24
CA THR A 88 1.59 -26.29 5.81
C THR A 88 1.84 -24.82 5.51
N ALA A 89 2.10 -24.50 4.23
CA ALA A 89 2.24 -23.11 3.78
C ALA A 89 0.95 -22.30 4.01
N GLY A 90 -0.23 -22.94 3.88
CA GLY A 90 -1.51 -22.30 4.17
C GLY A 90 -1.66 -21.93 5.64
N GLU A 91 -1.30 -22.84 6.55
CA GLU A 91 -1.34 -22.56 7.99
C GLU A 91 -0.41 -21.41 8.37
N TYR A 92 0.82 -21.37 7.87
CA TYR A 92 1.73 -20.25 8.10
C TYR A 92 1.22 -18.93 7.53
N THR A 93 0.54 -18.96 6.39
CA THR A 93 -0.08 -17.78 5.82
C THR A 93 -1.23 -17.26 6.71
N TYR A 94 -2.02 -18.15 7.30
CA TYR A 94 -3.14 -17.76 8.17
C TYR A 94 -2.69 -17.36 9.58
N TRP A 95 -1.68 -18.02 10.15
CA TRP A 95 -1.19 -17.77 11.53
C TRP A 95 -0.22 -16.60 11.65
N ASN A 96 0.15 -15.96 10.56
CA ASN A 96 1.12 -14.87 10.60
C ASN A 96 0.57 -13.67 11.41
N PRO A 97 1.24 -13.28 12.52
CA PRO A 97 0.76 -12.19 13.39
C PRO A 97 0.96 -10.78 12.80
N LYS A 98 1.76 -10.65 11.74
CA LYS A 98 2.11 -9.36 11.12
C LYS A 98 1.50 -9.19 9.73
N GLY A 99 0.84 -10.21 9.21
CA GLY A 99 0.35 -10.22 7.84
C GLY A 99 -0.51 -11.43 7.55
N GLY A 100 -0.52 -11.85 6.27
CA GLY A 100 -1.23 -13.05 5.82
C GLY A 100 -2.63 -12.77 5.32
N ALA A 101 -3.61 -13.60 5.69
CA ALA A 101 -4.97 -13.57 5.19
C ALA A 101 -5.98 -13.39 6.32
N ILE A 102 -7.11 -12.67 6.03
CA ILE A 102 -8.22 -12.55 6.99
C ILE A 102 -8.99 -13.86 7.11
N SER A 103 -9.06 -14.59 6.01
CA SER A 103 -9.71 -15.89 5.91
C SER A 103 -9.20 -16.61 4.65
N MET A 104 -9.43 -17.93 4.60
CA MET A 104 -8.97 -18.75 3.48
C MET A 104 -10.07 -19.71 3.00
N ILE A 105 -10.14 -19.91 1.68
CA ILE A 105 -10.81 -21.05 1.05
C ILE A 105 -9.72 -21.89 0.40
N THR A 106 -9.49 -23.09 0.91
CA THR A 106 -8.31 -23.88 0.61
C THR A 106 -8.64 -25.39 0.65
N THR A 107 -7.64 -26.26 0.50
CA THR A 107 -7.84 -27.71 0.37
C THR A 107 -7.01 -28.49 1.39
N THR A 108 -7.57 -29.64 1.81
CA THR A 108 -6.86 -30.61 2.69
C THR A 108 -6.29 -31.80 1.93
N ARG A 109 -6.68 -32.02 0.67
CA ARG A 109 -6.29 -33.14 -0.16
C ARG A 109 -6.17 -32.70 -1.61
N GLU A 110 -5.71 -33.63 -2.43
CA GLU A 110 -5.64 -33.44 -3.89
C GLU A 110 -7.00 -33.15 -4.51
N ILE A 111 -7.03 -32.29 -5.50
CA ILE A 111 -8.19 -31.95 -6.32
C ILE A 111 -7.78 -31.90 -7.79
N GLY A 112 -8.59 -32.53 -8.65
CA GLY A 112 -8.32 -32.51 -10.09
C GLY A 112 -8.55 -31.12 -10.70
N GLN A 113 -7.72 -30.73 -11.65
CA GLN A 113 -7.72 -29.41 -12.30
C GLN A 113 -9.11 -28.96 -12.77
N PHE A 114 -9.80 -29.80 -13.54
CA PHE A 114 -11.14 -29.50 -14.05
C PHE A 114 -12.16 -29.23 -12.93
N SER A 115 -12.10 -30.02 -11.86
CA SER A 115 -12.96 -29.81 -10.68
C SER A 115 -12.63 -28.50 -9.95
N ALA A 116 -11.34 -28.16 -9.84
CA ALA A 116 -10.88 -26.92 -9.23
C ALA A 116 -11.34 -25.69 -10.02
N GLU A 117 -11.18 -25.70 -11.34
CA GLU A 117 -11.59 -24.60 -12.24
C GLU A 117 -13.10 -24.37 -12.18
N ASN A 118 -13.91 -25.42 -12.38
CA ASN A 118 -15.37 -25.31 -12.30
C ASN A 118 -15.86 -24.84 -10.92
N PHE A 119 -15.23 -25.35 -9.86
CA PHE A 119 -15.61 -24.94 -8.51
C PHE A 119 -15.21 -23.49 -8.23
N ASN A 120 -14.06 -23.03 -8.69
CA ASN A 120 -13.63 -21.65 -8.58
C ASN A 120 -14.61 -20.68 -9.27
N ASP A 121 -15.12 -21.03 -10.44
CA ASP A 121 -16.13 -20.25 -11.15
C ASP A 121 -17.44 -20.15 -10.37
N LEU A 122 -17.93 -21.25 -9.80
CA LEU A 122 -19.12 -21.26 -8.97
C LEU A 122 -18.94 -20.47 -7.69
N LEU A 123 -17.75 -20.56 -7.08
CA LEU A 123 -17.38 -19.79 -5.90
C LEU A 123 -17.38 -18.29 -6.21
N ALA A 124 -16.74 -17.88 -7.31
CA ALA A 124 -16.69 -16.48 -7.73
C ALA A 124 -18.08 -15.89 -7.99
N LYS A 125 -18.98 -16.65 -8.64
CA LYS A 125 -20.37 -16.22 -8.86
C LYS A 125 -21.09 -15.92 -7.56
N ASN A 126 -20.88 -16.73 -6.52
CA ASN A 126 -21.51 -16.54 -5.21
C ASN A 126 -20.83 -15.42 -4.39
N LEU A 127 -19.49 -15.37 -4.36
CA LEU A 127 -18.75 -14.35 -3.63
C LEU A 127 -19.01 -12.92 -4.13
N PHE A 128 -19.10 -12.75 -5.45
CA PHE A 128 -19.30 -11.46 -6.09
C PHE A 128 -20.76 -11.19 -6.48
N SER A 129 -21.68 -12.07 -6.12
CA SER A 129 -23.13 -11.91 -6.36
C SER A 129 -23.49 -11.54 -7.79
N TYR A 130 -22.90 -12.23 -8.78
CA TYR A 130 -23.10 -11.91 -10.19
C TYR A 130 -24.58 -11.81 -10.55
N GLY A 131 -25.00 -10.58 -10.90
CA GLY A 131 -26.35 -10.27 -11.34
C GLY A 131 -27.39 -9.98 -10.25
N SER A 132 -27.04 -10.06 -8.94
CA SER A 132 -28.03 -9.88 -7.87
C SER A 132 -27.74 -8.74 -6.89
N ASN A 133 -26.52 -8.28 -6.75
CA ASN A 133 -26.05 -7.33 -5.72
C ASN A 133 -26.38 -7.76 -4.26
N GLN A 134 -26.70 -9.03 -4.03
CA GLN A 134 -27.01 -9.59 -2.71
C GLN A 134 -25.80 -10.37 -2.19
N TYR A 135 -24.88 -9.67 -1.58
CA TYR A 135 -23.67 -10.25 -1.01
C TYR A 135 -23.97 -11.06 0.23
N THR A 136 -23.32 -12.20 0.38
CA THR A 136 -23.40 -13.09 1.55
C THR A 136 -22.05 -13.24 2.20
N SER A 137 -22.01 -13.86 3.40
CA SER A 137 -20.72 -14.19 4.02
C SER A 137 -19.90 -15.12 3.14
N ILE A 138 -18.57 -15.10 3.35
CA ILE A 138 -17.64 -15.94 2.58
C ILE A 138 -17.97 -17.42 2.76
N ALA A 139 -18.26 -17.83 4.02
CA ALA A 139 -18.65 -19.21 4.32
C ALA A 139 -19.96 -19.63 3.65
N GLU A 140 -20.96 -18.73 3.61
CA GLU A 140 -22.23 -18.99 2.93
C GLU A 140 -22.03 -19.07 1.41
N SER A 141 -21.17 -18.23 0.84
CA SER A 141 -20.82 -18.30 -0.59
C SER A 141 -20.18 -19.64 -0.94
N LEU A 142 -19.26 -20.14 -0.06
CA LEU A 142 -18.66 -21.47 -0.21
C LEU A 142 -19.73 -22.57 -0.11
N ARG A 143 -20.63 -22.51 0.88
CA ARG A 143 -21.72 -23.49 1.04
C ARG A 143 -22.62 -23.55 -0.21
N ARG A 144 -22.98 -22.39 -0.76
CA ARG A 144 -23.79 -22.31 -2.00
C ARG A 144 -23.05 -22.91 -3.19
N ALA A 145 -21.76 -22.60 -3.36
CA ALA A 145 -20.95 -23.18 -4.42
C ALA A 145 -20.89 -24.71 -4.33
N LYS A 146 -20.67 -25.26 -3.12
CA LYS A 146 -20.69 -26.72 -2.89
C LYS A 146 -22.04 -27.36 -3.22
N ASN A 147 -23.14 -26.73 -2.81
CA ASN A 147 -24.49 -27.24 -3.08
C ASN A 147 -24.86 -27.16 -4.57
N SER A 148 -24.29 -26.20 -5.32
CA SER A 148 -24.55 -26.07 -6.76
C SER A 148 -23.77 -27.12 -7.58
N ASN A 149 -22.74 -27.72 -7.03
CA ASN A 149 -21.97 -28.78 -7.65
C ASN A 149 -21.61 -29.85 -6.61
N PRO A 150 -22.51 -30.79 -6.31
CA PRO A 150 -22.29 -31.82 -5.30
C PRO A 150 -21.34 -32.90 -5.79
N ASN A 151 -20.13 -32.54 -6.13
CA ASN A 151 -19.05 -33.44 -6.55
C ASN A 151 -18.20 -33.78 -5.33
N SER A 152 -17.97 -35.08 -5.08
CA SER A 152 -17.14 -35.57 -3.97
C SER A 152 -15.72 -35.00 -3.98
N SER A 153 -15.16 -34.68 -5.16
CA SER A 153 -13.84 -34.06 -5.29
C SER A 153 -13.77 -32.65 -4.69
N THR A 154 -14.90 -31.95 -4.49
CA THR A 154 -14.96 -30.64 -3.84
C THR A 154 -15.09 -30.71 -2.33
N ASN A 155 -15.27 -31.90 -1.74
CA ASN A 155 -15.37 -32.08 -0.29
C ASN A 155 -14.09 -31.66 0.43
N VAL A 156 -12.94 -31.76 -0.23
CA VAL A 156 -11.62 -31.38 0.28
C VAL A 156 -11.44 -29.86 0.41
N VAL A 157 -12.31 -29.08 -0.24
CA VAL A 157 -12.30 -27.61 -0.15
C VAL A 157 -13.00 -27.18 1.14
N PHE A 158 -12.36 -26.34 1.95
CA PHE A 158 -12.93 -25.87 3.20
C PHE A 158 -12.59 -24.41 3.47
N TYR A 159 -13.21 -23.85 4.50
CA TYR A 159 -13.03 -22.46 4.93
C TYR A 159 -12.29 -22.41 6.26
N ILE A 160 -11.32 -21.50 6.35
CA ILE A 160 -10.65 -21.10 7.60
C ILE A 160 -10.95 -19.63 7.83
N GLY A 161 -11.52 -19.29 8.97
CA GLY A 161 -11.85 -17.93 9.36
C GLY A 161 -13.18 -17.83 10.07
N ASP A 162 -13.60 -16.61 10.40
CA ASP A 162 -14.92 -16.37 10.97
C ASP A 162 -16.00 -16.50 9.88
N PRO A 163 -16.99 -17.41 10.02
CA PRO A 163 -18.00 -17.67 9.01
C PRO A 163 -18.95 -16.49 8.74
N ALA A 164 -18.99 -15.50 9.64
CA ALA A 164 -19.81 -14.30 9.47
C ALA A 164 -19.15 -13.23 8.60
N ILE A 165 -17.85 -13.32 8.31
CA ILE A 165 -17.13 -12.32 7.51
C ILE A 165 -17.70 -12.25 6.09
N MET A 166 -17.98 -11.02 5.66
CA MET A 166 -18.34 -10.68 4.28
C MET A 166 -17.16 -9.97 3.60
N LEU A 167 -17.04 -10.12 2.27
CA LEU A 167 -16.10 -9.30 1.52
C LEU A 167 -16.48 -7.82 1.63
N ALA A 168 -15.50 -6.97 1.87
CA ALA A 168 -15.69 -5.51 1.93
C ALA A 168 -15.84 -4.92 0.51
N ILE A 169 -16.89 -5.33 -0.18
CA ILE A 169 -17.19 -4.86 -1.55
C ILE A 169 -17.92 -3.53 -1.44
N ALA A 170 -17.29 -2.47 -1.96
CA ALA A 170 -17.92 -1.16 -2.05
C ALA A 170 -19.10 -1.20 -3.06
N LYS A 171 -20.18 -0.47 -2.75
CA LYS A 171 -21.35 -0.42 -3.63
C LYS A 171 -21.02 0.29 -4.95
N PRO A 172 -21.41 -0.25 -6.14
CA PRO A 172 -21.09 0.35 -7.44
C PRO A 172 -22.03 1.52 -7.78
N LYS A 173 -21.89 2.63 -7.11
CA LYS A 173 -22.79 3.78 -7.15
C LYS A 173 -22.12 5.10 -7.52
N ILE A 174 -20.93 5.05 -8.12
CA ILE A 174 -20.24 6.24 -8.65
C ILE A 174 -20.31 6.21 -10.16
N ARG A 175 -20.75 7.30 -10.77
CA ARG A 175 -20.82 7.43 -12.23
C ARG A 175 -20.16 8.70 -12.74
N LEU A 176 -19.55 8.60 -13.91
CA LEU A 176 -19.06 9.70 -14.70
C LEU A 176 -20.26 10.49 -15.28
N THR A 177 -20.24 11.81 -15.19
CA THR A 177 -21.31 12.66 -15.72
C THR A 177 -20.85 13.58 -16.83
N LYS A 178 -19.63 14.13 -16.74
CA LYS A 178 -19.09 15.04 -17.74
C LYS A 178 -17.59 14.83 -17.94
N VAL A 179 -17.14 15.13 -19.17
CA VAL A 179 -15.74 15.30 -19.56
C VAL A 179 -15.60 16.67 -20.22
N ASN A 180 -14.69 17.54 -19.75
CA ASN A 180 -14.52 18.92 -20.21
C ASN A 180 -15.85 19.70 -20.27
N ASP A 181 -16.67 19.59 -19.22
CA ASP A 181 -18.01 20.16 -19.09
C ASP A 181 -19.06 19.62 -20.08
N ILE A 182 -18.69 18.70 -20.97
CA ILE A 182 -19.59 18.05 -21.94
C ILE A 182 -20.22 16.82 -21.25
N PRO A 183 -21.56 16.69 -21.18
CA PRO A 183 -22.23 15.50 -20.66
C PRO A 183 -21.82 14.23 -21.41
N VAL A 184 -21.58 13.12 -20.70
CA VAL A 184 -21.19 11.84 -21.33
C VAL A 184 -22.26 11.23 -22.25
N SER A 185 -23.48 11.75 -22.24
CA SER A 185 -24.54 11.43 -23.22
C SER A 185 -24.31 12.06 -24.60
N GLN A 186 -23.33 12.94 -24.74
CA GLN A 186 -22.91 13.59 -25.99
C GLN A 186 -21.48 13.17 -26.33
N PRO A 187 -21.04 13.30 -27.59
CA PRO A 187 -19.63 13.13 -27.95
C PRO A 187 -18.76 14.13 -27.20
N PHE A 188 -17.71 13.64 -26.54
CA PHE A 188 -16.73 14.42 -25.80
C PHE A 188 -15.31 14.11 -26.31
N ASP A 189 -14.33 14.92 -25.88
CA ASP A 189 -12.96 14.85 -26.36
C ASP A 189 -12.25 13.56 -25.95
N ASP A 190 -11.45 13.00 -26.87
CA ASP A 190 -10.52 11.92 -26.56
C ASP A 190 -9.41 12.43 -25.62
N PHE A 191 -8.90 11.54 -24.74
CA PHE A 191 -7.79 11.83 -23.84
C PHE A 191 -6.48 11.75 -24.63
N LYS A 192 -6.16 12.85 -25.33
CA LYS A 192 -4.95 12.96 -26.14
C LYS A 192 -3.73 13.25 -25.27
N SER A 193 -2.56 12.79 -25.70
CA SER A 193 -1.28 13.13 -25.07
C SER A 193 -1.18 14.65 -24.84
N LEU A 194 -0.83 15.07 -23.64
CA LEU A 194 -0.70 16.46 -23.17
C LEU A 194 -2.00 17.29 -23.23
N ALA A 195 -3.15 16.66 -23.33
CA ALA A 195 -4.43 17.35 -23.20
C ALA A 195 -4.79 17.52 -21.71
N LYS A 196 -5.25 18.72 -21.35
CA LYS A 196 -5.85 18.95 -20.03
C LYS A 196 -7.28 18.43 -20.05
N MET A 197 -7.59 17.55 -19.11
CA MET A 197 -8.89 16.92 -18.95
C MET A 197 -9.52 17.34 -17.63
N LYS A 198 -10.82 17.62 -17.69
CA LYS A 198 -11.66 17.90 -16.52
C LYS A 198 -12.75 16.83 -16.43
N ILE A 199 -12.84 16.18 -15.31
CA ILE A 199 -13.72 15.04 -15.06
C ILE A 199 -14.70 15.42 -13.97
N SER A 200 -16.01 15.26 -14.23
CA SER A 200 -17.05 15.45 -13.22
C SER A 200 -17.90 14.20 -13.08
N GLY A 201 -18.34 13.91 -11.87
CA GLY A 201 -19.17 12.75 -11.59
C GLY A 201 -20.00 12.92 -10.34
N GLU A 202 -20.77 11.89 -10.03
CA GLU A 202 -21.67 11.91 -8.90
C GLU A 202 -21.80 10.52 -8.22
N ILE A 203 -22.18 10.56 -6.97
CA ILE A 203 -22.50 9.38 -6.17
C ILE A 203 -24.02 9.27 -6.06
N THR A 204 -24.55 8.08 -6.34
CA THR A 204 -26.00 7.85 -6.40
C THR A 204 -26.44 6.74 -5.44
N ASP A 205 -27.74 6.68 -5.19
CA ASP A 205 -28.40 5.54 -4.56
C ASP A 205 -28.65 4.38 -5.55
N GLU A 206 -29.40 3.37 -5.12
CA GLU A 206 -29.75 2.20 -5.93
C GLU A 206 -30.70 2.51 -7.11
N ASN A 207 -31.38 3.65 -7.07
CA ASN A 207 -32.27 4.12 -8.11
C ASN A 207 -31.62 5.15 -9.03
N ASN A 208 -30.29 5.32 -8.93
CA ASN A 208 -29.50 6.34 -9.63
C ASN A 208 -29.87 7.79 -9.26
N ILE A 209 -30.41 8.02 -8.05
CA ILE A 209 -30.69 9.36 -7.52
C ILE A 209 -29.43 9.87 -6.81
N PRO A 210 -28.95 11.10 -7.11
CA PRO A 210 -27.76 11.66 -6.47
C PRO A 210 -27.91 11.74 -4.95
N LEU A 211 -26.88 11.29 -4.22
CA LEU A 211 -26.82 11.34 -2.75
C LEU A 211 -26.31 12.71 -2.28
N THR A 212 -27.21 13.69 -2.18
CA THR A 212 -26.85 15.08 -1.82
C THR A 212 -26.29 15.24 -0.40
N ASN A 213 -26.37 14.22 0.44
CA ASN A 213 -25.79 14.19 1.78
C ASN A 213 -24.46 13.44 1.85
N TYR A 214 -23.89 13.04 0.72
CA TYR A 214 -22.60 12.34 0.68
C TYR A 214 -21.47 13.38 0.59
N ASN A 215 -20.69 13.52 1.68
CA ASN A 215 -19.48 14.33 1.73
C ASN A 215 -18.31 13.43 2.14
N GLY A 216 -17.21 13.51 1.40
CA GLY A 216 -16.09 12.61 1.61
C GLY A 216 -14.94 12.85 0.63
N GLU A 217 -14.18 11.80 0.38
CA GLU A 217 -13.05 11.80 -0.54
C GLU A 217 -13.24 10.76 -1.63
N LEU A 218 -12.92 11.13 -2.85
CA LEU A 218 -12.81 10.26 -4.01
C LEU A 218 -11.35 9.94 -4.28
N SER A 219 -11.01 8.68 -4.47
CA SER A 219 -9.77 8.25 -5.09
C SER A 219 -10.08 7.74 -6.51
N THR A 220 -9.34 8.20 -7.49
CA THR A 220 -9.53 7.82 -8.89
C THR A 220 -8.24 7.31 -9.50
N THR A 221 -8.39 6.33 -10.40
CA THR A 221 -7.29 5.84 -11.25
C THR A 221 -7.78 5.76 -12.69
N ILE A 222 -7.06 6.37 -13.60
CA ILE A 222 -7.35 6.35 -15.03
C ILE A 222 -6.29 5.50 -15.72
N PHE A 223 -6.75 4.56 -16.51
CA PHE A 223 -5.90 3.62 -17.25
C PHE A 223 -5.96 3.90 -18.74
N ASP A 224 -4.83 3.75 -19.38
CA ASP A 224 -4.74 3.66 -20.82
C ASP A 224 -5.56 2.45 -21.34
N LYS A 225 -5.66 2.28 -22.61
CA LYS A 225 -6.37 1.19 -23.28
C LYS A 225 -5.82 -0.17 -22.87
N PHE A 226 -6.65 -1.21 -22.95
CA PHE A 226 -6.23 -2.58 -22.72
C PHE A 226 -5.06 -2.98 -23.61
N ILE A 227 -4.16 -3.77 -23.04
CA ILE A 227 -2.98 -4.32 -23.72
C ILE A 227 -3.19 -5.81 -23.90
N THR A 228 -3.04 -6.31 -25.12
CA THR A 228 -2.96 -7.73 -25.36
C THR A 228 -1.52 -8.18 -25.12
N ARG A 229 -1.33 -9.08 -24.17
CA ARG A 229 -0.08 -9.82 -23.94
C ARG A 229 -0.26 -11.24 -24.45
N THR A 230 0.83 -11.95 -24.62
CA THR A 230 0.82 -13.35 -25.06
C THR A 230 1.73 -14.15 -24.13
N THR A 231 1.33 -15.36 -23.78
CA THR A 231 2.19 -16.29 -23.05
C THR A 231 3.41 -16.66 -23.88
N LEU A 232 4.51 -17.03 -23.23
CA LEU A 232 5.82 -17.20 -23.87
C LEU A 232 6.07 -18.65 -24.34
N ASN A 233 5.21 -19.60 -23.93
CA ASN A 233 5.41 -21.04 -24.16
C ASN A 233 6.77 -21.51 -23.62
N ASN A 234 7.10 -21.15 -22.40
CA ASN A 234 8.38 -21.48 -21.77
C ASN A 234 8.68 -22.98 -21.74
N ASP A 235 7.66 -23.83 -21.61
CA ASP A 235 7.78 -25.28 -21.54
C ASP A 235 7.72 -25.98 -22.90
N GLY A 236 7.42 -25.25 -23.97
CA GLY A 236 7.33 -25.80 -25.34
C GLY A 236 6.12 -26.71 -25.58
N HIS A 237 5.17 -26.80 -24.66
CA HIS A 237 4.06 -27.77 -24.71
C HIS A 237 2.74 -27.20 -25.23
N SER A 238 2.57 -25.91 -25.22
CA SER A 238 1.31 -25.23 -25.58
C SER A 238 1.57 -24.05 -26.53
N PRO A 239 0.69 -23.78 -27.51
CA PRO A 239 0.85 -22.57 -28.31
C PRO A 239 0.71 -21.33 -27.46
N PRO A 240 1.39 -20.20 -27.81
CA PRO A 240 1.22 -18.94 -27.14
C PRO A 240 -0.26 -18.49 -27.12
N ILE A 241 -0.77 -18.09 -25.95
CA ILE A 241 -2.16 -17.71 -25.74
C ILE A 241 -2.24 -16.19 -25.53
N PRO A 242 -3.00 -15.45 -26.35
CA PRO A 242 -3.22 -14.03 -26.13
C PRO A 242 -4.19 -13.80 -24.98
N PHE A 243 -3.92 -12.76 -24.15
CA PHE A 243 -4.80 -12.33 -23.06
C PHE A 243 -4.73 -10.83 -22.84
N ASN A 244 -5.84 -10.23 -22.40
CA ASN A 244 -5.90 -8.81 -22.14
C ASN A 244 -5.58 -8.49 -20.69
N VAL A 245 -4.77 -7.45 -20.50
CA VAL A 245 -4.49 -6.80 -19.20
C VAL A 245 -4.89 -5.33 -19.27
N LEU A 246 -5.11 -4.70 -18.11
CA LEU A 246 -5.29 -3.26 -18.05
C LEU A 246 -4.07 -2.55 -18.62
N GLY A 247 -4.29 -1.43 -19.28
CA GLY A 247 -3.22 -0.53 -19.72
C GLY A 247 -2.52 0.15 -18.54
N GLU A 248 -1.49 0.92 -18.87
CA GLU A 248 -0.74 1.68 -17.87
C GLU A 248 -1.63 2.71 -17.16
N THR A 249 -1.29 3.02 -15.91
CA THR A 249 -1.96 4.10 -15.16
C THR A 249 -1.51 5.44 -15.70
N ILE A 250 -2.40 6.22 -16.29
CA ILE A 250 -2.09 7.56 -16.80
C ILE A 250 -2.40 8.68 -15.81
N PHE A 251 -3.20 8.40 -14.79
CA PHE A 251 -3.47 9.33 -13.69
C PHE A 251 -3.92 8.58 -12.44
N ARG A 252 -3.45 9.03 -11.28
CA ARG A 252 -3.92 8.59 -9.97
C ARG A 252 -4.03 9.79 -9.04
N GLY A 253 -5.23 10.06 -8.53
CA GLY A 253 -5.45 11.26 -7.74
C GLY A 253 -6.66 11.18 -6.83
N ASN A 254 -6.79 12.21 -5.99
CA ASN A 254 -7.85 12.34 -5.01
C ASN A 254 -8.64 13.63 -5.24
N ALA A 255 -9.95 13.58 -5.01
CA ALA A 255 -10.84 14.73 -5.12
C ALA A 255 -11.84 14.77 -3.97
N SER A 256 -12.27 15.95 -3.57
CA SER A 256 -13.34 16.15 -2.62
C SER A 256 -14.69 15.75 -3.21
N VAL A 257 -15.51 15.07 -2.41
CA VAL A 257 -16.92 14.85 -2.72
C VAL A 257 -17.75 15.77 -1.86
N THR A 258 -18.52 16.64 -2.49
CA THR A 258 -19.41 17.58 -1.81
C THR A 258 -20.83 17.41 -2.34
N ASN A 259 -21.78 17.18 -1.45
CA ASN A 259 -23.18 16.95 -1.83
C ASN A 259 -23.36 15.85 -2.90
N GLY A 260 -22.55 14.79 -2.82
CA GLY A 260 -22.55 13.68 -3.74
C GLY A 260 -21.93 13.95 -5.11
N GLN A 261 -21.34 15.11 -5.33
CA GLN A 261 -20.68 15.50 -6.58
C GLN A 261 -19.19 15.65 -6.38
N PHE A 262 -18.43 15.38 -7.42
CA PHE A 262 -16.98 15.57 -7.46
C PHE A 262 -16.53 16.10 -8.83
N GLU A 263 -15.40 16.78 -8.80
CA GLU A 263 -14.73 17.27 -9.99
C GLU A 263 -13.22 17.27 -9.77
N PHE A 264 -12.44 16.89 -10.77
CA PHE A 264 -10.99 17.01 -10.77
C PHE A 264 -10.46 17.23 -12.17
N SER A 265 -9.23 17.74 -12.24
CA SER A 265 -8.52 17.95 -13.51
C SER A 265 -7.16 17.28 -13.48
N PHE A 266 -6.60 16.98 -14.66
CA PHE A 266 -5.24 16.50 -14.83
C PHE A 266 -4.78 16.74 -16.27
N ILE A 267 -3.47 16.60 -16.52
CA ILE A 267 -2.91 16.58 -17.87
C ILE A 267 -2.54 15.15 -18.22
N VAL A 268 -2.96 14.69 -19.38
CA VAL A 268 -2.64 13.34 -19.88
C VAL A 268 -1.15 13.26 -20.17
N PRO A 269 -0.41 12.27 -19.64
CA PRO A 269 1.03 12.13 -19.88
C PRO A 269 1.38 12.00 -21.37
N ARG A 270 2.58 12.46 -21.71
CA ARG A 270 3.13 12.31 -23.09
C ARG A 270 3.23 10.86 -23.52
N ASP A 271 3.50 9.96 -22.58
CA ASP A 271 3.84 8.55 -22.81
C ASP A 271 2.65 7.64 -23.10
N ILE A 272 1.43 8.15 -23.25
CA ILE A 272 0.30 7.32 -23.66
C ILE A 272 0.52 6.71 -25.04
N ARG A 273 -0.09 5.57 -25.30
CA ARG A 273 -0.07 4.96 -26.63
C ARG A 273 -0.89 5.75 -27.61
N ILE A 274 -0.31 6.11 -28.77
CA ILE A 274 -0.90 6.97 -29.78
C ILE A 274 -2.18 6.41 -30.44
N PRO A 275 -2.31 5.10 -30.77
CA PRO A 275 -3.55 4.57 -31.33
C PRO A 275 -4.72 4.79 -30.37
N VAL A 276 -5.83 5.35 -30.87
CA VAL A 276 -7.02 5.65 -30.07
C VAL A 276 -7.82 4.38 -29.80
N ALA A 277 -8.10 4.08 -28.53
CA ALA A 277 -8.99 3.02 -28.13
C ALA A 277 -9.56 3.29 -26.72
N ASN A 278 -10.51 2.45 -26.27
CA ASN A 278 -11.16 2.63 -24.99
C ASN A 278 -10.18 2.44 -23.82
N GLY A 279 -10.11 3.45 -22.95
CA GLY A 279 -9.47 3.40 -21.66
C GLY A 279 -10.45 3.01 -20.55
N LYS A 280 -10.05 3.24 -19.31
CA LYS A 280 -10.90 2.97 -18.14
C LYS A 280 -10.65 4.02 -17.06
N ILE A 281 -11.71 4.59 -16.50
CA ILE A 281 -11.67 5.33 -15.24
C ILE A 281 -12.21 4.41 -14.14
N SER A 282 -11.53 4.34 -13.01
CA SER A 282 -11.96 3.64 -11.80
C SER A 282 -12.11 4.63 -10.66
N PHE A 283 -13.22 4.54 -9.94
CA PHE A 283 -13.56 5.42 -8.83
C PHE A 283 -13.73 4.64 -7.55
N TYR A 284 -13.28 5.21 -6.44
CA TYR A 284 -13.56 4.75 -5.10
C TYR A 284 -13.80 5.96 -4.20
N ALA A 285 -14.93 6.02 -3.51
CA ALA A 285 -15.24 7.09 -2.57
C ALA A 285 -15.46 6.53 -1.17
N LYS A 286 -14.97 7.25 -0.18
CA LYS A 286 -15.22 7.02 1.25
C LYS A 286 -15.92 8.24 1.84
N LYS A 287 -16.96 8.01 2.64
CA LYS A 287 -17.68 9.07 3.35
C LYS A 287 -16.93 9.46 4.61
N ASN A 288 -16.87 10.75 4.92
CA ASN A 288 -16.21 11.22 6.12
C ASN A 288 -16.84 10.65 7.39
N LEU A 289 -16.00 10.18 8.33
CA LEU A 289 -16.38 9.68 9.66
C LEU A 289 -17.33 8.45 9.67
N LEU A 290 -17.57 7.83 8.52
CA LEU A 290 -18.43 6.64 8.40
C LEU A 290 -17.74 5.55 7.59
N PHE A 291 -18.06 4.27 7.90
CA PHE A 291 -17.59 3.12 7.11
C PHE A 291 -18.46 2.89 5.86
N GLU A 292 -18.92 3.98 5.22
CA GLU A 292 -19.66 3.93 3.96
C GLU A 292 -18.73 4.23 2.80
N ASN A 293 -18.58 3.28 1.90
CA ASN A 293 -17.79 3.44 0.70
C ASN A 293 -18.59 3.08 -0.55
N GLN A 294 -18.21 3.69 -1.66
CA GLN A 294 -18.81 3.49 -2.96
C GLN A 294 -17.71 3.24 -3.99
N THR A 295 -18.05 2.55 -5.05
CA THR A 295 -17.14 2.34 -6.19
C THR A 295 -17.87 2.63 -7.50
N GLY A 296 -17.10 2.78 -8.57
CA GLY A 296 -17.63 2.93 -9.92
C GLY A 296 -16.52 2.82 -10.95
N TYR A 297 -16.90 2.67 -12.18
CA TYR A 297 -15.97 2.73 -13.31
C TYR A 297 -16.68 3.18 -14.58
N ASP A 298 -15.90 3.69 -15.52
CA ASP A 298 -16.34 4.02 -16.86
C ASP A 298 -15.33 3.55 -17.89
N THR A 299 -15.81 3.00 -19.01
CA THR A 299 -14.98 2.52 -20.13
C THR A 299 -15.35 3.18 -21.45
N SER A 300 -16.19 4.21 -21.42
CA SER A 300 -16.57 4.97 -22.61
C SER A 300 -15.51 5.97 -23.05
N ILE A 301 -14.59 6.34 -22.14
CA ILE A 301 -13.48 7.23 -22.49
C ILE A 301 -12.58 6.59 -23.54
N LYS A 302 -12.07 7.43 -24.43
CA LYS A 302 -11.06 7.02 -25.41
C LYS A 302 -9.74 7.70 -25.09
N VAL A 303 -8.66 6.94 -25.15
CA VAL A 303 -7.30 7.40 -24.87
C VAL A 303 -6.46 7.22 -26.12
N GLY A 304 -5.68 8.23 -26.52
CA GLY A 304 -4.78 8.20 -27.67
C GLY A 304 -4.85 9.47 -28.50
N GLY A 305 -3.99 9.56 -29.51
CA GLY A 305 -3.78 10.75 -30.31
C GLY A 305 -2.86 11.77 -29.64
N ILE A 306 -2.60 12.86 -30.31
CA ILE A 306 -1.69 13.94 -29.88
C ILE A 306 -2.49 15.24 -29.80
N ASN A 307 -2.29 16.03 -28.76
CA ASN A 307 -2.78 17.38 -28.66
C ASN A 307 -1.80 18.34 -29.34
N GLU A 308 -2.12 18.78 -30.56
CA GLU A 308 -1.26 19.66 -31.33
C GLU A 308 -1.15 21.09 -30.73
N ASN A 309 -2.06 21.44 -29.82
CA ASN A 309 -2.10 22.74 -29.15
C ASN A 309 -1.52 22.66 -27.71
N ALA A 310 -0.76 21.62 -27.38
CA ALA A 310 -0.15 21.52 -26.08
C ALA A 310 0.83 22.67 -25.83
N VAL A 311 0.76 23.26 -24.64
CA VAL A 311 1.72 24.29 -24.21
C VAL A 311 3.07 23.64 -24.01
N VAL A 312 4.16 24.29 -24.40
CA VAL A 312 5.51 23.79 -24.19
C VAL A 312 5.85 23.96 -22.70
N ASP A 313 6.29 22.88 -22.07
CA ASP A 313 6.83 22.85 -20.72
C ASP A 313 8.23 22.23 -20.73
N ASN A 314 9.21 22.95 -20.19
CA ASN A 314 10.61 22.53 -20.06
C ASN A 314 11.11 22.66 -18.60
N ILE A 315 10.19 22.77 -17.64
CA ILE A 315 10.51 22.94 -16.23
C ILE A 315 10.46 21.56 -15.58
N SER A 316 11.55 21.19 -14.93
CA SER A 316 11.60 19.91 -14.19
C SER A 316 10.80 19.97 -12.91
N PRO A 317 10.19 18.87 -12.48
CA PRO A 317 9.48 18.80 -11.20
C PRO A 317 10.41 19.05 -10.02
N ARG A 318 9.81 19.35 -8.87
CA ARG A 318 10.52 19.47 -7.58
C ARG A 318 10.21 18.27 -6.73
N VAL A 319 11.19 17.81 -5.95
CA VAL A 319 11.02 16.70 -5.01
C VAL A 319 11.69 16.98 -3.68
N LYS A 320 11.04 16.57 -2.59
CA LYS A 320 11.64 16.48 -1.24
C LYS A 320 11.54 15.05 -0.76
N LEU A 321 12.65 14.49 -0.32
CA LEU A 321 12.76 13.12 0.14
C LEU A 321 12.91 13.05 1.65
N TYR A 322 12.24 12.07 2.27
CA TYR A 322 12.32 11.81 3.70
C TYR A 322 12.26 10.28 3.95
N MET A 323 12.69 9.87 5.13
CA MET A 323 12.48 8.51 5.62
C MET A 323 11.48 8.52 6.77
N ASN A 324 10.44 7.72 6.67
CA ASN A 324 9.33 7.53 7.61
C ASN A 324 8.42 8.74 7.81
N ASP A 325 8.94 9.94 8.07
CA ASP A 325 8.18 11.18 8.25
C ASP A 325 8.96 12.40 7.73
N GLU A 326 8.25 13.53 7.56
CA GLU A 326 8.80 14.76 7.00
C GLU A 326 9.78 15.50 7.93
N THR A 327 9.97 15.05 9.15
CA THR A 327 10.96 15.62 10.08
C THR A 327 12.34 14.98 9.88
N PHE A 328 12.43 13.93 9.08
CA PHE A 328 13.67 13.23 8.82
C PHE A 328 14.69 14.13 8.10
N VAL A 329 15.93 14.12 8.60
CA VAL A 329 17.05 14.81 7.98
C VAL A 329 18.00 13.78 7.36
N SER A 330 18.47 14.04 6.14
CA SER A 330 19.42 13.16 5.44
C SER A 330 20.65 12.86 6.31
N GLY A 331 21.05 11.59 6.39
CA GLY A 331 22.06 11.08 7.32
C GLY A 331 21.51 10.61 8.67
N GLY A 332 20.21 10.74 8.92
CA GLY A 332 19.55 10.28 10.13
C GLY A 332 19.47 8.75 10.25
N ILE A 333 19.03 8.28 11.43
CA ILE A 333 18.94 6.85 11.74
C ILE A 333 17.52 6.33 11.44
N THR A 334 17.43 5.12 10.88
CA THR A 334 16.19 4.40 10.62
C THR A 334 16.23 2.99 11.21
N ASN A 335 15.07 2.28 11.17
CA ASN A 335 15.03 0.83 11.33
C ASN A 335 15.34 0.13 9.99
N ASP A 336 15.31 -1.22 10.00
CA ASP A 336 15.57 -2.06 8.82
C ASP A 336 14.42 -2.09 7.79
N SER A 337 13.26 -1.53 8.13
CA SER A 337 12.07 -1.56 7.28
C SER A 337 11.40 -0.16 7.21
N PRO A 338 12.13 0.87 6.77
CA PRO A 338 11.62 2.24 6.75
C PRO A 338 10.71 2.51 5.54
N PHE A 339 9.93 3.58 5.63
CA PHE A 339 9.22 4.13 4.48
C PHE A 339 10.05 5.23 3.80
N LEU A 340 10.19 5.15 2.49
CA LEU A 340 10.58 6.31 1.67
C LEU A 340 9.35 7.18 1.45
N LEU A 341 9.45 8.47 1.79
CA LEU A 341 8.46 9.49 1.48
C LEU A 341 9.04 10.45 0.45
N ALA A 342 8.27 10.76 -0.59
CA ALA A 342 8.63 11.77 -1.56
C ALA A 342 7.43 12.71 -1.78
N ASN A 343 7.65 14.00 -1.54
CA ASN A 343 6.69 15.06 -1.88
C ASN A 343 7.12 15.65 -3.21
N LEU A 344 6.27 15.53 -4.22
CA LEU A 344 6.53 15.99 -5.58
C LEU A 344 5.59 17.14 -5.94
N GLU A 345 6.10 18.10 -6.71
CA GLU A 345 5.35 19.26 -7.19
C GLU A 345 5.79 19.61 -8.59
N ASP A 346 4.80 19.82 -9.50
CA ASP A 346 4.99 20.25 -10.87
C ASP A 346 3.72 20.91 -11.42
N GLU A 347 3.82 22.01 -12.15
CA GLU A 347 2.67 22.75 -12.68
C GLU A 347 1.81 21.93 -13.67
N SER A 348 2.45 21.02 -14.40
CA SER A 348 1.81 20.12 -15.36
C SER A 348 1.40 18.79 -14.73
N GLY A 349 1.95 18.45 -13.56
CA GLY A 349 1.74 17.20 -12.82
C GLY A 349 2.79 16.14 -13.12
N ILE A 350 2.84 15.14 -12.25
CA ILE A 350 3.85 14.07 -12.28
C ILE A 350 3.39 12.93 -13.20
N ASN A 351 4.33 12.43 -14.02
CA ASN A 351 4.09 11.29 -14.90
C ASN A 351 3.98 9.99 -14.08
N THR A 352 2.81 9.37 -14.12
CA THR A 352 2.55 8.06 -13.51
C THR A 352 2.44 6.94 -14.54
N ALA A 353 2.49 7.26 -15.83
CA ALA A 353 2.49 6.26 -16.88
C ALA A 353 3.82 5.50 -16.88
N SER A 354 3.74 4.17 -16.77
CA SER A 354 4.93 3.32 -16.95
C SER A 354 5.32 3.33 -18.41
N GLY A 355 6.44 3.98 -18.71
CA GLY A 355 6.99 4.07 -20.06
C GLY A 355 8.46 3.65 -20.07
N ILE A 356 9.01 3.40 -21.23
CA ILE A 356 10.43 3.05 -21.35
C ILE A 356 11.28 4.24 -20.89
N GLY A 357 11.84 4.11 -19.66
CA GLY A 357 12.77 5.07 -19.08
C GLY A 357 12.16 6.22 -18.28
N HIS A 358 10.84 6.31 -18.14
CA HIS A 358 10.16 7.39 -17.41
C HIS A 358 9.42 6.92 -16.15
N ASP A 359 9.75 5.73 -15.63
CA ASP A 359 9.21 5.26 -14.36
C ASP A 359 9.70 6.09 -13.17
N ILE A 360 8.84 6.32 -12.20
CA ILE A 360 9.28 6.80 -10.89
C ILE A 360 10.06 5.68 -10.23
N VAL A 361 11.34 5.91 -9.94
CA VAL A 361 12.22 4.86 -9.41
C VAL A 361 13.02 5.30 -8.19
N ALA A 362 13.28 4.35 -7.30
CA ALA A 362 14.30 4.45 -6.26
C ALA A 362 15.40 3.42 -6.53
N ILE A 363 16.64 3.87 -6.55
CA ILE A 363 17.84 3.06 -6.71
C ILE A 363 18.53 3.03 -5.36
N LEU A 364 18.55 1.89 -4.70
CA LEU A 364 19.20 1.68 -3.42
C LEU A 364 20.68 1.37 -3.63
N ASP A 365 21.57 2.08 -2.93
CA ASP A 365 23.02 1.86 -2.91
C ASP A 365 23.68 1.75 -4.28
N GLY A 366 23.09 2.44 -5.28
CA GLY A 366 23.62 2.47 -6.64
C GLY A 366 23.32 1.21 -7.48
N ASP A 367 22.48 0.28 -7.01
CA ASP A 367 22.08 -0.90 -7.79
C ASP A 367 21.10 -0.53 -8.91
N VAL A 368 21.64 -0.03 -10.01
CA VAL A 368 20.86 0.37 -11.20
C VAL A 368 20.19 -0.81 -11.94
N ASN A 369 20.61 -2.04 -11.65
CA ASN A 369 20.05 -3.22 -12.30
C ASN A 369 18.74 -3.68 -11.63
N ASN A 370 18.53 -3.32 -10.38
CA ASN A 370 17.34 -3.69 -9.60
C ASN A 370 16.64 -2.46 -9.00
N PRO A 371 16.18 -1.49 -9.81
CA PRO A 371 15.47 -0.33 -9.31
C PRO A 371 14.09 -0.72 -8.76
N TYR A 372 13.68 -0.06 -7.69
CA TYR A 372 12.29 -0.14 -7.21
C TYR A 372 11.40 0.75 -8.07
N ILE A 373 10.39 0.17 -8.72
CA ILE A 373 9.40 0.92 -9.53
C ILE A 373 8.30 1.43 -8.61
N LEU A 374 8.10 2.73 -8.58
CA LEU A 374 7.29 3.40 -7.57
C LEU A 374 6.02 4.07 -8.11
N ASN A 375 5.72 3.99 -9.41
CA ASN A 375 4.57 4.63 -10.04
C ASN A 375 3.25 4.37 -9.30
N ASP A 376 3.04 3.14 -8.84
CA ASP A 376 1.82 2.73 -8.14
C ASP A 376 1.72 3.25 -6.69
N TYR A 377 2.79 3.80 -6.14
CA TYR A 377 2.83 4.36 -4.78
C TYR A 377 2.67 5.88 -4.75
N TYR A 378 2.64 6.52 -5.92
CA TYR A 378 2.36 7.95 -6.06
C TYR A 378 0.87 8.20 -6.21
N GLN A 379 0.38 9.27 -5.56
CA GLN A 379 -0.96 9.81 -5.75
C GLN A 379 -0.96 11.33 -5.56
N THR A 380 -1.83 12.03 -6.28
CA THR A 380 -1.94 13.49 -6.11
C THR A 380 -2.57 13.86 -4.78
N ASN A 381 -2.31 15.05 -4.31
CA ASN A 381 -2.99 15.63 -3.16
C ASN A 381 -4.49 15.83 -3.45
N LEU A 382 -5.27 16.02 -2.40
CA LEU A 382 -6.70 16.27 -2.53
C LEU A 382 -6.94 17.55 -3.33
N ASP A 383 -7.71 17.44 -4.42
CA ASP A 383 -8.10 18.54 -5.33
C ASP A 383 -6.91 19.26 -6.02
N ASP A 384 -5.70 18.71 -5.96
CA ASP A 384 -4.52 19.35 -6.54
C ASP A 384 -3.64 18.33 -7.29
N TYR A 385 -3.77 18.27 -8.61
CA TYR A 385 -2.98 17.36 -9.45
C TYR A 385 -1.52 17.83 -9.66
N THR A 386 -1.20 19.07 -9.31
CA THR A 386 0.14 19.64 -9.43
C THR A 386 1.07 19.20 -8.29
N LYS A 387 0.51 18.65 -7.22
CA LYS A 387 1.23 18.15 -6.05
C LYS A 387 0.81 16.73 -5.73
N GLY A 388 1.75 15.97 -5.20
CA GLY A 388 1.43 14.63 -4.75
C GLY A 388 2.49 14.05 -3.86
N THR A 389 2.14 12.92 -3.27
CA THR A 389 2.98 12.21 -2.31
C THR A 389 3.18 10.77 -2.75
N LEU A 390 4.37 10.26 -2.46
CA LEU A 390 4.74 8.88 -2.66
C LEU A 390 5.15 8.31 -1.30
N ARG A 391 4.67 7.10 -0.97
CA ARG A 391 5.06 6.38 0.24
C ARG A 391 5.36 4.93 -0.11
N PHE A 392 6.64 4.55 -0.03
CA PHE A 392 7.11 3.20 -0.38
C PHE A 392 7.77 2.51 0.82
N PRO A 393 7.35 1.28 1.19
CA PRO A 393 7.95 0.52 2.29
C PRO A 393 9.19 -0.24 1.82
N PHE A 394 10.35 0.06 2.36
CA PHE A 394 11.50 -0.84 2.30
C PHE A 394 11.36 -1.97 3.30
N ARG A 395 12.06 -3.07 3.10
CA ARG A 395 12.02 -4.25 3.95
C ARG A 395 13.41 -4.87 4.11
N ASN A 396 13.72 -5.25 5.35
CA ASN A 396 14.92 -6.03 5.69
C ASN A 396 16.22 -5.44 5.13
N LEU A 397 16.37 -4.12 5.19
CA LEU A 397 17.60 -3.47 4.79
C LEU A 397 18.75 -3.90 5.71
N ALA A 398 19.93 -4.03 5.16
CA ALA A 398 21.13 -4.35 5.93
C ALA A 398 21.46 -3.23 6.94
N VAL A 399 22.12 -3.57 8.03
CA VAL A 399 22.60 -2.58 8.98
C VAL A 399 23.74 -1.78 8.35
N GLY A 400 23.71 -0.47 8.44
CA GLY A 400 24.74 0.42 7.92
C GLY A 400 24.20 1.65 7.20
N LEU A 401 25.09 2.34 6.51
CA LEU A 401 24.77 3.52 5.71
C LEU A 401 24.18 3.08 4.37
N HIS A 402 23.05 3.68 4.02
CA HIS A 402 22.36 3.49 2.74
C HIS A 402 22.17 4.83 2.03
N THR A 403 22.14 4.77 0.70
CA THR A 403 21.81 5.90 -0.16
C THR A 403 20.71 5.51 -1.13
N ILE A 404 19.67 6.33 -1.24
CA ILE A 404 18.65 6.20 -2.27
C ILE A 404 18.84 7.32 -3.28
N THR A 405 19.01 6.96 -4.56
CA THR A 405 18.87 7.87 -5.69
C THR A 405 17.45 7.74 -6.24
N PHE A 406 16.66 8.78 -6.11
CA PHE A 406 15.28 8.86 -6.57
C PHE A 406 15.21 9.58 -7.92
N LYS A 407 14.40 9.06 -8.86
CA LYS A 407 14.15 9.69 -10.16
C LYS A 407 12.66 9.74 -10.44
N ALA A 408 12.19 10.85 -11.01
CA ALA A 408 10.82 11.03 -11.49
C ALA A 408 10.79 11.97 -12.68
N TRP A 409 9.66 12.06 -13.35
CA TRP A 409 9.41 12.93 -14.50
C TRP A 409 8.04 13.60 -14.34
N ASP A 410 7.88 14.77 -14.94
CA ASP A 410 6.57 15.37 -15.17
C ASP A 410 5.85 14.72 -16.36
N VAL A 411 4.62 15.13 -16.63
CA VAL A 411 3.85 14.62 -17.77
C VAL A 411 4.42 15.02 -19.15
N TYR A 412 5.36 15.98 -19.22
CA TYR A 412 6.11 16.37 -20.41
C TYR A 412 7.45 15.64 -20.55
N ASN A 413 7.79 14.76 -19.60
CA ASN A 413 9.04 14.00 -19.51
C ASN A 413 10.26 14.85 -19.17
N ASN A 414 10.08 15.97 -18.44
CA ASN A 414 11.21 16.66 -17.82
C ASN A 414 11.65 15.89 -16.56
N PRO A 415 12.95 15.55 -16.41
CA PRO A 415 13.41 14.67 -15.33
C PRO A 415 13.75 15.44 -14.05
N ILE A 416 13.64 14.77 -12.91
CA ILE A 416 14.25 15.15 -11.63
C ILE A 416 15.03 13.97 -11.04
N THR A 417 16.18 14.26 -10.45
CA THR A 417 16.94 13.30 -9.64
C THR A 417 17.26 13.94 -8.29
N ALA A 418 17.05 13.20 -7.22
CA ALA A 418 17.39 13.61 -5.86
C ALA A 418 17.96 12.43 -5.07
N GLU A 419 18.73 12.72 -4.04
CA GLU A 419 19.36 11.71 -3.18
C GLU A 419 19.02 11.93 -1.72
N ILE A 420 18.90 10.82 -0.97
CA ILE A 420 18.77 10.82 0.48
C ILE A 420 19.65 9.73 1.07
N GLN A 421 20.34 10.05 2.15
CA GLN A 421 21.16 9.11 2.91
C GLN A 421 20.52 8.80 4.26
N PHE A 422 20.69 7.58 4.75
CA PHE A 422 20.19 7.16 6.06
C PHE A 422 21.00 5.99 6.60
N ILE A 423 20.98 5.84 7.92
CA ILE A 423 21.70 4.77 8.61
C ILE A 423 20.66 3.80 9.18
N VAL A 424 20.72 2.54 8.77
CA VAL A 424 19.94 1.47 9.38
C VAL A 424 20.63 1.00 10.64
N ALA A 425 19.99 1.20 11.80
CA ALA A 425 20.48 0.68 13.06
C ALA A 425 20.05 -0.78 13.25
N GLY A 426 20.93 -1.60 13.82
CA GLY A 426 20.62 -2.99 14.13
C GLY A 426 19.49 -3.13 15.16
N ASN A 427 18.74 -4.22 15.05
CA ASN A 427 17.54 -4.49 15.85
C ASN A 427 17.80 -4.78 17.32
N GLU A 428 19.08 -4.96 17.73
CA GLU A 428 19.43 -5.49 19.05
C GLU A 428 19.41 -4.43 20.18
N SER A 429 19.44 -3.14 19.87
CA SER A 429 19.40 -2.07 20.88
C SER A 429 18.57 -0.88 20.46
N ILE A 430 17.89 -0.25 21.44
CA ILE A 430 17.26 1.04 21.23
C ILE A 430 18.34 2.11 21.21
N THR A 431 18.31 2.95 20.17
CA THR A 431 19.17 4.14 20.08
C THR A 431 18.32 5.39 20.31
N LEU A 432 18.89 6.34 21.08
CA LEU A 432 18.30 7.67 21.31
C LEU A 432 19.19 8.75 20.73
N THR A 433 18.61 9.62 19.94
CA THR A 433 19.26 10.82 19.40
C THR A 433 18.36 12.03 19.58
N HIS A 434 18.92 13.24 19.45
CA HIS A 434 18.16 14.50 19.54
C HIS A 434 17.25 14.59 20.77
N VAL A 435 17.75 14.16 21.94
CA VAL A 435 17.04 14.31 23.20
C VAL A 435 17.14 15.75 23.66
N LEU A 436 16.01 16.43 23.77
CA LEU A 436 15.92 17.80 24.26
C LEU A 436 14.53 18.06 24.86
N ASN A 437 14.40 19.13 25.63
CA ASN A 437 13.09 19.66 25.97
C ASN A 437 12.87 21.01 25.29
N TYR A 438 11.66 21.27 24.81
CA TYR A 438 11.33 22.53 24.14
C TYR A 438 9.95 23.07 24.60
N PRO A 439 9.87 24.36 24.93
CA PRO A 439 11.00 25.31 25.04
C PRO A 439 11.93 25.01 26.23
N ASN A 440 13.19 25.43 26.11
CA ASN A 440 14.19 25.41 27.16
C ASN A 440 15.10 26.67 27.01
N PRO A 441 15.09 27.63 27.92
CA PRO A 441 14.34 27.70 29.19
C PRO A 441 12.81 27.81 29.04
N PHE A 442 12.05 27.45 30.11
CA PHE A 442 10.61 27.56 30.14
C PHE A 442 10.10 28.10 31.49
N VAL A 443 8.82 28.49 31.52
CA VAL A 443 8.18 29.06 32.73
C VAL A 443 7.16 28.07 33.32
N ASN A 444 6.25 27.54 32.50
CA ASN A 444 5.12 26.75 32.97
C ASN A 444 4.73 25.62 31.97
N TYR A 445 5.53 25.37 30.95
CA TYR A 445 5.28 24.32 29.97
C TYR A 445 6.53 24.01 29.19
N THR A 446 6.81 22.70 29.01
CA THR A 446 7.83 22.16 28.11
C THR A 446 7.43 20.78 27.62
N GLU A 447 7.90 20.39 26.47
CA GLU A 447 7.75 19.04 25.90
C GLU A 447 9.11 18.36 25.86
N PHE A 448 9.13 17.05 26.13
CA PHE A 448 10.35 16.26 25.99
C PHE A 448 10.35 15.60 24.62
N TRP A 449 11.33 15.98 23.81
CA TRP A 449 11.52 15.49 22.46
C TRP A 449 12.68 14.50 22.42
N PHE A 450 12.50 13.41 21.71
CA PHE A 450 13.58 12.45 21.46
C PHE A 450 13.34 11.68 20.18
N SER A 451 14.43 11.35 19.47
CA SER A 451 14.37 10.46 18.31
C SER A 451 14.86 9.07 18.72
N HIS A 452 14.19 8.04 18.18
CA HIS A 452 14.50 6.62 18.46
C HIS A 452 14.43 5.79 17.16
N ASN A 453 14.95 4.58 17.15
CA ASN A 453 14.97 3.68 15.99
C ASN A 453 13.83 2.64 15.98
N ARG A 454 12.71 2.89 16.67
CA ARG A 454 11.60 1.94 16.87
C ARG A 454 10.24 2.55 16.52
N PRO A 455 9.98 2.99 15.27
CA PRO A 455 8.67 3.48 14.87
C PRO A 455 7.63 2.35 14.94
N TYR A 456 6.38 2.72 15.20
CA TYR A 456 5.23 1.81 15.35
C TYR A 456 5.33 0.78 16.50
N GLU A 457 6.41 0.83 17.29
CA GLU A 457 6.55 -0.01 18.49
C GLU A 457 6.07 0.75 19.73
N PRO A 458 5.21 0.15 20.57
CA PRO A 458 4.88 0.75 21.88
C PRO A 458 6.09 0.67 22.80
N LEU A 459 6.66 1.84 23.11
CA LEU A 459 7.82 2.01 23.97
C LEU A 459 7.40 2.46 25.36
N GLU A 460 7.92 1.82 26.41
CA GLU A 460 7.83 2.34 27.77
C GLU A 460 8.83 3.48 27.95
N VAL A 461 8.31 4.70 28.14
CA VAL A 461 9.12 5.90 28.31
C VAL A 461 8.95 6.44 29.72
N GLN A 462 10.07 6.67 30.41
CA GLN A 462 10.11 7.34 31.71
C GLN A 462 10.96 8.60 31.61
N VAL A 463 10.39 9.72 32.05
CA VAL A 463 11.13 10.97 32.27
C VAL A 463 11.18 11.24 33.77
N GLN A 464 12.38 11.44 34.30
CA GLN A 464 12.61 11.83 35.70
C GLN A 464 13.36 13.16 35.71
N VAL A 465 12.76 14.18 36.31
CA VAL A 465 13.42 15.47 36.54
C VAL A 465 14.01 15.47 37.94
N MET A 466 15.23 15.93 38.07
CA MET A 466 15.97 15.94 39.33
C MET A 466 16.75 17.24 39.52
N THR A 467 16.99 17.57 40.77
CA THR A 467 17.90 18.66 41.15
C THR A 467 19.35 18.30 40.70
N ILE A 468 20.26 19.29 40.66
CA ILE A 468 21.68 19.07 40.42
C ILE A 468 22.36 18.16 41.45
N THR A 469 21.72 17.95 42.63
CA THR A 469 22.17 17.04 43.67
C THR A 469 21.59 15.62 43.53
N GLY A 470 20.80 15.34 42.47
CA GLY A 470 20.23 14.03 42.16
C GLY A 470 18.88 13.73 42.85
N LYS A 471 18.29 14.67 43.59
CA LYS A 471 16.95 14.47 44.17
C LYS A 471 15.89 14.56 43.07
N VAL A 472 15.14 13.47 42.83
CA VAL A 472 14.02 13.45 41.90
C VAL A 472 12.90 14.35 42.41
N VAL A 473 12.37 15.23 41.56
CA VAL A 473 11.30 16.16 41.85
C VAL A 473 10.02 15.88 41.07
N TRP A 474 10.13 15.18 39.93
CA TRP A 474 9.00 14.77 39.11
C TRP A 474 9.34 13.52 38.30
N THR A 475 8.32 12.65 38.13
CA THR A 475 8.45 11.44 37.32
C THR A 475 7.20 11.24 36.47
N ARG A 476 7.40 10.97 35.17
CA ARG A 476 6.35 10.60 34.25
C ARG A 476 6.68 9.26 33.60
N ASN A 477 5.72 8.31 33.65
CA ASN A 477 5.78 7.07 32.91
C ASN A 477 4.65 7.08 31.86
N GLN A 478 4.97 6.78 30.63
CA GLN A 478 4.00 6.76 29.52
C GLN A 478 4.40 5.73 28.50
N ILE A 479 3.40 5.06 27.89
CA ILE A 479 3.63 4.28 26.68
C ILE A 479 3.50 5.22 25.50
N VAL A 480 4.52 5.25 24.66
CA VAL A 480 4.61 6.11 23.48
C VAL A 480 4.70 5.22 22.24
N THR A 481 3.83 5.47 21.26
CA THR A 481 3.88 4.81 19.94
C THR A 481 3.87 5.90 18.88
N THR A 482 4.96 6.01 18.12
CA THR A 482 5.10 7.04 17.09
C THR A 482 5.01 6.41 15.69
N GLU A 483 4.41 7.12 14.75
CA GLU A 483 4.44 6.72 13.34
C GLU A 483 5.82 6.94 12.69
N GLY A 484 6.61 7.87 13.24
CA GLY A 484 7.99 8.18 12.84
C GLY A 484 8.98 7.95 13.99
N PHE A 485 10.17 8.52 13.85
CA PHE A 485 11.28 8.34 14.83
C PHE A 485 11.28 9.39 15.93
N LEU A 486 10.48 10.46 15.83
CA LEU A 486 10.46 11.57 16.77
C LEU A 486 9.22 11.48 17.66
N SER A 487 9.44 11.44 18.97
CA SER A 487 8.40 11.59 19.99
C SER A 487 8.39 13.00 20.56
N LYS A 488 7.17 13.55 20.77
CA LYS A 488 6.89 14.84 21.44
C LYS A 488 5.75 14.71 22.44
N GLU A 489 5.32 13.51 22.75
CA GLU A 489 4.07 13.24 23.48
C GLU A 489 4.15 13.49 24.97
N ILE A 490 5.35 13.66 25.55
CA ILE A 490 5.52 13.84 26.98
C ILE A 490 5.66 15.31 27.28
N THR A 491 4.70 15.83 28.05
CA THR A 491 4.63 17.23 28.44
C THR A 491 4.80 17.41 29.94
N TRP A 492 5.28 18.57 30.38
CA TRP A 492 5.44 18.92 31.78
C TRP A 492 5.15 20.39 32.04
N ASP A 493 4.42 20.66 33.13
CA ASP A 493 3.98 22.00 33.56
C ASP A 493 4.92 22.67 34.60
N GLY A 494 6.06 22.04 34.89
CA GLY A 494 7.01 22.58 35.87
C GLY A 494 6.62 22.39 37.33
N LYS A 495 5.69 21.45 37.65
CA LYS A 495 5.31 21.11 39.02
C LYS A 495 5.92 19.77 39.44
N ASP A 496 6.03 19.58 40.76
CA ASP A 496 6.43 18.31 41.34
C ASP A 496 5.30 17.25 41.26
N ASP A 497 5.59 16.03 41.70
CA ASP A 497 4.60 14.93 41.75
C ASP A 497 3.40 15.21 42.68
N PHE A 498 3.49 16.24 43.52
CA PHE A 498 2.43 16.67 44.44
C PHE A 498 1.64 17.91 43.94
N GLY A 499 1.98 18.42 42.76
CA GLY A 499 1.32 19.58 42.12
C GLY A 499 1.87 20.95 42.58
N ASN A 500 2.96 20.99 43.36
CA ASN A 500 3.57 22.25 43.78
C ASN A 500 4.56 22.77 42.70
N LYS A 501 4.60 24.08 42.52
CA LYS A 501 5.59 24.68 41.62
C LYS A 501 7.02 24.43 42.11
N ILE A 502 7.87 24.04 41.21
CA ILE A 502 9.30 23.86 41.45
C ILE A 502 9.99 25.22 41.34
N GLY A 503 11.02 25.46 42.15
CA GLY A 503 11.79 26.70 42.13
C GLY A 503 12.49 26.96 40.80
N LYS A 504 12.72 28.23 40.48
CA LYS A 504 13.53 28.64 39.33
C LYS A 504 14.95 28.11 39.48
N GLY A 505 15.52 27.65 38.38
CA GLY A 505 16.89 27.12 38.42
C GLY A 505 17.20 26.11 37.33
N VAL A 506 18.35 25.51 37.50
CA VAL A 506 18.87 24.46 36.60
C VAL A 506 18.56 23.09 37.20
N TYR A 507 18.01 22.23 36.36
CA TYR A 507 17.68 20.85 36.68
C TYR A 507 18.30 19.93 35.63
N VAL A 508 18.36 18.65 35.94
CA VAL A 508 18.75 17.58 35.02
C VAL A 508 17.53 16.67 34.86
N TYR A 509 17.27 16.22 33.66
CA TYR A 509 16.31 15.14 33.50
C TYR A 509 16.97 13.91 32.88
N LYS A 510 16.44 12.76 33.25
CA LYS A 510 16.79 11.46 32.72
C LYS A 510 15.62 10.96 31.89
N LEU A 511 15.87 10.71 30.62
CA LEU A 511 14.95 10.01 29.74
C LEU A 511 15.38 8.54 29.64
N THR A 512 14.48 7.65 29.98
CA THR A 512 14.65 6.20 29.85
C THR A 512 13.64 5.65 28.86
N VAL A 513 14.06 4.90 27.87
CA VAL A 513 13.19 4.26 26.88
C VAL A 513 13.46 2.76 26.86
N LYS A 514 12.39 1.97 26.95
CA LYS A 514 12.45 0.50 26.94
C LYS A 514 11.50 -0.07 25.89
N SER A 515 11.98 -1.03 25.11
CA SER A 515 11.18 -1.86 24.21
C SER A 515 10.61 -3.04 24.99
N ASN A 516 9.31 -3.23 24.91
CA ASN A 516 8.65 -4.41 25.48
C ASN A 516 8.82 -5.66 24.60
N LEU A 517 9.14 -5.48 23.31
CA LEU A 517 9.36 -6.60 22.38
C LEU A 517 10.74 -7.24 22.54
N THR A 518 11.77 -6.42 22.76
CA THR A 518 13.17 -6.90 22.82
C THR A 518 13.78 -6.82 24.21
N ASN A 519 13.07 -6.25 25.21
CA ASN A 519 13.60 -5.87 26.53
C ASN A 519 14.84 -4.94 26.50
N SER A 520 15.17 -4.43 25.32
CA SER A 520 16.25 -3.45 25.16
C SER A 520 15.87 -2.14 25.85
N LYS A 521 16.82 -1.56 26.57
CA LYS A 521 16.65 -0.32 27.33
C LYS A 521 17.80 0.63 27.03
N THR A 522 17.49 1.91 26.90
CA THR A 522 18.50 2.96 26.77
C THR A 522 18.11 4.18 27.59
N GLU A 523 19.08 5.01 27.96
CA GLU A 523 18.83 6.20 28.76
C GLU A 523 19.77 7.36 28.36
N LYS A 524 19.24 8.59 28.51
CA LYS A 524 19.96 9.84 28.26
C LYS A 524 19.67 10.84 29.36
N PHE A 525 20.68 11.66 29.67
CA PHE A 525 20.58 12.76 30.62
C PHE A 525 20.76 14.09 29.86
N GLU A 526 19.89 15.04 30.14
CA GLU A 526 19.94 16.36 29.54
C GLU A 526 19.60 17.44 30.60
N LYS A 527 19.99 18.68 30.31
CA LYS A 527 19.83 19.83 31.18
C LYS A 527 18.55 20.60 30.79
N LEU A 528 17.79 21.03 31.80
CA LEU A 528 16.66 21.94 31.60
C LEU A 528 16.74 23.14 32.57
N VAL A 529 16.10 24.25 32.20
CA VAL A 529 16.12 25.50 32.96
C VAL A 529 14.68 26.00 33.14
N ILE A 530 14.29 26.25 34.41
CA ILE A 530 13.01 26.86 34.79
C ILE A 530 13.25 28.35 35.12
N LEU A 531 12.45 29.23 34.50
CA LEU A 531 12.53 30.71 34.68
C LEU A 531 11.54 31.23 35.68
#